data_cbdb887ca65eea103c8e691a5398c54b
#
_entry.id   cbdb887ca65eea103c8e691a5398c54b
#
_cell.length_a   1.000
_cell.length_b   1.000
_cell.length_c   1.000
_cell.angle_alpha   90.00
_cell.angle_beta   90.00
_cell.angle_gamma   90.00
#
_symmetry.space_group_name_H-M   'P 1'
#
loop_
_entity.id
_entity.type
_entity.pdbx_description
1 polymer ?
#
loop_
_entity_poly.entity_id
_entity_poly.type
_entity_poly.pdbx_seq_one_letter_code
_entity_poly.pdbx_strand_id
1 'polypeptide(L)'
;MTSFIALAPVAILVTVINLLLWGGIIYLFILLIKALRKYLKSGNVRKEQAAVRMSLGEALKENRVRCQMTQEFVAEHLGVSRQAVSKWENGTSDPSTSNLLALAKLYGVSAEDLLRQVQQ
;
A
#
# COMPACT_ATOMS: atom_id res chain seq x y z
N MET A 1 62.40 -13.94 25.42
CA MET A 1 62.12 -12.68 24.74
C MET A 1 61.77 -12.83 23.25
N THR A 2 62.44 -13.70 22.53
CA THR A 2 62.17 -13.89 21.09
C THR A 2 60.80 -14.48 20.73
N SER A 3 60.17 -15.27 21.60
CA SER A 3 58.86 -15.88 21.37
C SER A 3 57.70 -14.85 21.47
N PHE A 4 57.84 -13.80 22.26
CA PHE A 4 56.84 -12.72 22.43
C PHE A 4 56.77 -11.81 21.20
N ILE A 5 57.91 -11.56 20.55
CA ILE A 5 57.98 -10.69 19.36
C ILE A 5 57.38 -11.36 18.14
N ALA A 6 57.47 -12.71 18.07
CA ALA A 6 56.86 -13.47 16.97
C ALA A 6 55.33 -13.65 17.09
N LEU A 7 54.77 -13.58 18.30
CA LEU A 7 53.32 -13.69 18.56
C LEU A 7 52.53 -12.37 18.32
N ALA A 8 53.21 -11.23 18.47
CA ALA A 8 52.54 -9.92 18.28
C ALA A 8 51.92 -9.73 16.89
N PRO A 9 52.58 -10.01 15.75
CA PRO A 9 51.99 -9.84 14.44
C PRO A 9 50.81 -10.79 14.18
N VAL A 10 50.88 -12.02 14.73
CA VAL A 10 49.78 -12.99 14.62
C VAL A 10 48.56 -12.51 15.41
N ALA A 11 48.75 -12.00 16.62
CA ALA A 11 47.65 -11.45 17.43
C ALA A 11 46.96 -10.24 16.75
N ILE A 12 47.75 -9.35 16.16
CA ILE A 12 47.24 -8.21 15.41
C ILE A 12 46.42 -8.68 14.18
N LEU A 13 46.94 -9.65 13.45
CA LEU A 13 46.24 -10.21 12.28
C LEU A 13 44.91 -10.83 12.67
N VAL A 14 44.86 -11.61 13.74
CA VAL A 14 43.65 -12.25 14.26
C VAL A 14 42.61 -11.18 14.71
N THR A 15 43.05 -10.11 15.40
CA THR A 15 42.17 -9.05 15.82
C THR A 15 41.59 -8.28 14.65
N VAL A 16 42.38 -7.99 13.62
CA VAL A 16 41.90 -7.32 12.38
C VAL A 16 40.87 -8.18 11.65
N ILE A 17 41.16 -9.49 11.51
CA ILE A 17 40.21 -10.42 10.87
C ILE A 17 38.88 -10.47 11.64
N ASN A 18 38.93 -10.54 12.98
CA ASN A 18 37.73 -10.53 13.81
C ASN A 18 36.94 -9.23 13.63
N LEU A 19 37.58 -8.08 13.63
CA LEU A 19 36.90 -6.79 13.42
C LEU A 19 36.23 -6.72 12.04
N LEU A 20 36.87 -7.23 11.00
CA LEU A 20 36.27 -7.27 9.65
C LEU A 20 35.07 -8.22 9.59
N LEU A 21 35.16 -9.39 10.25
CA LEU A 21 34.05 -10.35 10.31
C LEU A 21 32.86 -9.77 11.04
N TRP A 22 33.05 -9.16 12.22
CA TRP A 22 31.98 -8.52 12.98
C TRP A 22 31.39 -7.33 12.23
N GLY A 23 32.22 -6.51 11.59
CA GLY A 23 31.77 -5.41 10.74
C GLY A 23 30.89 -5.90 9.58
N GLY A 24 31.27 -6.99 8.92
CA GLY A 24 30.52 -7.64 7.86
C GLY A 24 29.17 -8.17 8.35
N ILE A 25 29.14 -8.83 9.51
CA ILE A 25 27.91 -9.37 10.11
C ILE A 25 26.93 -8.23 10.47
N ILE A 26 27.44 -7.17 11.10
CA ILE A 26 26.61 -5.99 11.45
C ILE A 26 26.05 -5.33 10.19
N TYR A 27 26.86 -5.20 9.14
CA TYR A 27 26.41 -4.64 7.87
C TYR A 27 25.30 -5.47 7.23
N LEU A 28 25.45 -6.80 7.17
CA LEU A 28 24.42 -7.72 6.68
C LEU A 28 23.13 -7.63 7.52
N PHE A 29 23.26 -7.51 8.83
CA PHE A 29 22.10 -7.36 9.72
C PHE A 29 21.34 -6.06 9.48
N ILE A 30 22.06 -4.95 9.25
CA ILE A 30 21.45 -3.67 8.88
C ILE A 30 20.72 -3.77 7.54
N LEU A 31 21.32 -4.43 6.53
CA LEU A 31 20.65 -4.65 5.25
C LEU A 31 19.40 -5.50 5.38
N LEU A 32 19.45 -6.54 6.20
CA LEU A 32 18.29 -7.40 6.48
C LEU A 32 17.14 -6.61 7.14
N ILE A 33 17.45 -5.79 8.15
CA ILE A 33 16.45 -4.94 8.81
C ILE A 33 15.84 -3.94 7.81
N LYS A 34 16.65 -3.31 6.96
CA LYS A 34 16.15 -2.40 5.91
C LYS A 34 15.22 -3.12 4.93
N ALA A 35 15.57 -4.32 4.50
CA ALA A 35 14.75 -5.13 3.61
C ALA A 35 13.42 -5.53 4.28
N LEU A 36 13.45 -5.97 5.54
CA LEU A 36 12.25 -6.31 6.31
C LEU A 36 11.32 -5.10 6.49
N ARG A 37 11.88 -3.94 6.86
CA ARG A 37 11.09 -2.70 7.03
C ARG A 37 10.41 -2.29 5.74
N LYS A 38 11.11 -2.39 4.59
CA LYS A 38 10.54 -2.11 3.28
C LYS A 38 9.38 -3.06 2.95
N TYR A 39 9.55 -4.35 3.25
CA TYR A 39 8.53 -5.37 3.01
C TYR A 39 7.28 -5.16 3.87
N LEU A 40 7.46 -4.91 5.17
CA LEU A 40 6.36 -4.66 6.12
C LEU A 40 5.59 -3.38 5.80
N LYS A 41 6.30 -2.30 5.43
CA LYS A 41 5.67 -1.03 5.03
C LYS A 41 4.82 -1.19 3.78
N SER A 42 5.29 -1.96 2.80
CA SER A 42 4.53 -2.25 1.57
C SER A 42 3.24 -3.04 1.84
N GLY A 43 3.26 -3.96 2.80
CA GLY A 43 2.07 -4.72 3.22
C GLY A 43 1.00 -3.86 3.88
N ASN A 44 1.40 -2.91 4.74
CA ASN A 44 0.46 -2.01 5.42
C ASN A 44 -0.20 -1.04 4.42
N VAL A 45 0.56 -0.45 3.51
CA VAL A 45 0.02 0.45 2.48
C VAL A 45 -1.01 -0.26 1.61
N ARG A 46 -0.77 -1.53 1.23
CA ARG A 46 -1.74 -2.32 0.47
C ARG A 46 -3.03 -2.58 1.23
N LYS A 47 -2.94 -2.86 2.54
CA LYS A 47 -4.13 -3.08 3.39
C LYS A 47 -4.94 -1.79 3.55
N GLU A 48 -4.29 -0.66 3.77
CA GLU A 48 -4.95 0.64 3.85
C GLU A 48 -5.63 1.02 2.54
N GLN A 49 -4.96 0.83 1.40
CA GLN A 49 -5.56 1.06 0.08
C GLN A 49 -6.77 0.16 -0.18
N ALA A 50 -6.70 -1.11 0.20
CA ALA A 50 -7.83 -2.03 0.07
C ALA A 50 -9.01 -1.61 0.95
N ALA A 51 -8.76 -1.17 2.17
CA ALA A 51 -9.80 -0.66 3.07
C ALA A 51 -10.48 0.60 2.51
N VAL A 52 -9.69 1.53 1.96
CA VAL A 52 -10.22 2.75 1.31
C VAL A 52 -11.08 2.40 0.10
N ARG A 53 -10.65 1.45 -0.74
CA ARG A 53 -11.43 1.00 -1.90
C ARG A 53 -12.74 0.36 -1.49
N MET A 54 -12.74 -0.46 -0.45
CA MET A 54 -13.96 -1.09 0.08
C MET A 54 -14.95 -0.05 0.56
N SER A 55 -14.51 0.91 1.37
CA SER A 55 -15.40 1.96 1.89
C SER A 55 -15.90 2.93 0.82
N LEU A 56 -15.09 3.26 -0.20
CA LEU A 56 -15.55 4.01 -1.35
C LEU A 56 -16.60 3.22 -2.15
N GLY A 57 -16.37 1.93 -2.37
CA GLY A 57 -17.30 1.05 -3.05
C GLY A 57 -18.64 0.96 -2.34
N GLU A 58 -18.65 0.83 -1.02
CA GLU A 58 -19.85 0.85 -0.18
C GLU A 58 -20.59 2.17 -0.30
N ALA A 59 -19.89 3.31 -0.23
CA ALA A 59 -20.48 4.63 -0.40
C ALA A 59 -21.13 4.82 -1.79
N LEU A 60 -20.46 4.35 -2.85
CA LEU A 60 -21.00 4.38 -4.21
C LEU A 60 -22.27 3.55 -4.34
N LYS A 61 -22.25 2.32 -3.82
CA LYS A 61 -23.41 1.42 -3.83
C LYS A 61 -24.59 1.98 -3.03
N GLU A 62 -24.34 2.51 -1.84
CA GLU A 62 -25.36 3.10 -0.97
C GLU A 62 -26.05 4.29 -1.65
N ASN A 63 -25.27 5.21 -2.24
CA ASN A 63 -25.82 6.34 -2.98
C ASN A 63 -26.62 5.91 -4.22
N ARG A 64 -26.14 4.90 -4.96
CA ARG A 64 -26.88 4.33 -6.08
C ARG A 64 -28.23 3.76 -5.66
N VAL A 65 -28.25 2.96 -4.59
CA VAL A 65 -29.47 2.34 -4.06
C VAL A 65 -30.43 3.41 -3.53
N ARG A 66 -29.92 4.42 -2.83
CA ARG A 66 -30.71 5.58 -2.39
C ARG A 66 -31.40 6.28 -3.55
N CYS A 67 -30.72 6.41 -4.68
CA CYS A 67 -31.30 6.99 -5.91
C CYS A 67 -32.15 5.98 -6.72
N GLN A 68 -32.34 4.75 -6.23
CA GLN A 68 -33.10 3.69 -6.90
C GLN A 68 -32.61 3.38 -8.33
N MET A 69 -31.29 3.46 -8.53
CA MET A 69 -30.64 3.18 -9.81
C MET A 69 -30.08 1.77 -9.85
N THR A 70 -30.09 1.14 -11.04
CA THR A 70 -29.38 -0.13 -11.30
C THR A 70 -27.92 0.12 -11.70
N GLN A 71 -27.08 -0.89 -11.58
CA GLN A 71 -25.69 -0.81 -12.07
C GLN A 71 -25.65 -0.60 -13.59
N GLU A 72 -26.58 -1.20 -14.32
CA GLU A 72 -26.74 -1.01 -15.76
C GLU A 72 -27.04 0.44 -16.13
N PHE A 73 -27.98 1.06 -15.44
CA PHE A 73 -28.34 2.46 -15.67
C PHE A 73 -27.14 3.39 -15.44
N VAL A 74 -26.42 3.19 -14.33
CA VAL A 74 -25.23 3.98 -14.02
C VAL A 74 -24.13 3.80 -15.06
N ALA A 75 -23.89 2.54 -15.47
CA ALA A 75 -22.91 2.21 -16.49
C ALA A 75 -23.23 2.88 -17.84
N GLU A 76 -24.47 2.79 -18.27
CA GLU A 76 -24.96 3.45 -19.51
C GLU A 76 -24.80 4.96 -19.45
N HIS A 77 -25.18 5.57 -18.33
CA HIS A 77 -25.06 7.02 -18.12
C HIS A 77 -23.61 7.51 -18.15
N LEU A 78 -22.68 6.74 -17.61
CA LEU A 78 -21.26 7.09 -17.60
C LEU A 78 -20.49 6.64 -18.86
N GLY A 79 -21.10 5.84 -19.73
CA GLY A 79 -20.45 5.27 -20.90
C GLY A 79 -19.39 4.21 -20.55
N VAL A 80 -19.61 3.45 -19.49
CA VAL A 80 -18.72 2.36 -19.03
C VAL A 80 -19.46 1.03 -19.01
N SER A 81 -18.76 -0.08 -18.80
CA SER A 81 -19.40 -1.38 -18.65
C SER A 81 -20.05 -1.55 -17.27
N ARG A 82 -21.11 -2.35 -17.19
CA ARG A 82 -21.69 -2.74 -15.91
C ARG A 82 -20.66 -3.38 -14.97
N GLN A 83 -19.76 -4.21 -15.54
CA GLN A 83 -18.69 -4.84 -14.77
C GLN A 83 -17.75 -3.81 -14.13
N ALA A 84 -17.49 -2.68 -14.78
CA ALA A 84 -16.69 -1.61 -14.19
C ALA A 84 -17.38 -1.04 -12.94
N VAL A 85 -18.66 -0.72 -13.04
CA VAL A 85 -19.46 -0.23 -11.89
C VAL A 85 -19.49 -1.26 -10.76
N SER A 86 -19.71 -2.54 -11.08
CA SER A 86 -19.67 -3.63 -10.10
C SER A 86 -18.31 -3.75 -9.41
N LYS A 87 -17.22 -3.63 -10.14
CA LYS A 87 -15.85 -3.66 -9.56
C LYS A 87 -15.59 -2.48 -8.63
N TRP A 88 -16.09 -1.30 -8.95
CA TRP A 88 -15.96 -0.13 -8.08
C TRP A 88 -16.74 -0.32 -6.78
N GLU A 89 -17.97 -0.80 -6.85
CA GLU A 89 -18.79 -1.06 -5.66
C GLU A 89 -18.27 -2.19 -4.77
N ASN A 90 -17.59 -3.18 -5.36
CA ASN A 90 -16.97 -4.28 -4.63
C ASN A 90 -15.53 -3.98 -4.14
N GLY A 91 -15.00 -2.79 -4.42
CA GLY A 91 -13.66 -2.39 -4.02
C GLY A 91 -12.52 -3.11 -4.74
N THR A 92 -12.79 -3.79 -5.87
CA THR A 92 -11.76 -4.48 -6.66
C THR A 92 -11.03 -3.56 -7.63
N SER A 93 -11.61 -2.42 -7.98
CA SER A 93 -10.97 -1.34 -8.74
C SER A 93 -11.56 0.01 -8.33
N ASP A 94 -10.83 1.07 -8.68
CA ASP A 94 -11.26 2.44 -8.41
C ASP A 94 -11.82 3.07 -9.68
N PRO A 95 -12.86 3.92 -9.58
CA PRO A 95 -13.24 4.79 -10.69
C PRO A 95 -12.14 5.83 -10.95
N SER A 96 -11.99 6.26 -12.19
CA SER A 96 -11.16 7.42 -12.51
C SER A 96 -11.73 8.68 -11.85
N THR A 97 -10.93 9.72 -11.69
CA THR A 97 -11.40 10.99 -11.12
C THR A 97 -12.59 11.55 -11.89
N SER A 98 -12.57 11.47 -13.21
CA SER A 98 -13.70 11.92 -14.06
C SER A 98 -14.97 11.10 -13.83
N ASN A 99 -14.83 9.78 -13.69
CA ASN A 99 -15.97 8.91 -13.37
C ASN A 99 -16.49 9.16 -11.97
N LEU A 100 -15.63 9.41 -10.99
CA LEU A 100 -16.03 9.74 -9.62
C LEU A 100 -16.84 11.04 -9.58
N LEU A 101 -16.42 12.08 -10.29
CA LEU A 101 -17.15 13.33 -10.41
C LEU A 101 -18.50 13.16 -11.12
N ALA A 102 -18.55 12.33 -12.17
CA ALA A 102 -19.78 12.01 -12.88
C ALA A 102 -20.76 11.23 -11.99
N LEU A 103 -20.26 10.27 -11.19
CA LEU A 103 -21.05 9.53 -10.20
C LEU A 103 -21.64 10.47 -9.14
N ALA A 104 -20.83 11.36 -8.57
CA ALA A 104 -21.27 12.34 -7.59
C ALA A 104 -22.43 13.22 -8.16
N LYS A 105 -22.23 13.71 -9.38
CA LYS A 105 -23.26 14.48 -10.08
C LYS A 105 -24.53 13.68 -10.33
N LEU A 106 -24.41 12.43 -10.77
CA LEU A 106 -25.55 11.54 -11.02
C LEU A 106 -26.33 11.24 -9.73
N TYR A 107 -25.64 11.03 -8.62
CA TYR A 107 -26.27 10.74 -7.32
C TYR A 107 -26.75 12.01 -6.59
N GLY A 108 -26.47 13.21 -7.11
CA GLY A 108 -26.89 14.47 -6.50
C GLY A 108 -26.14 14.80 -5.21
N VAL A 109 -24.89 14.33 -5.07
CA VAL A 109 -24.00 14.61 -3.93
C VAL A 109 -22.72 15.28 -4.43
N SER A 110 -21.99 15.94 -3.52
CA SER A 110 -20.67 16.46 -3.87
C SER A 110 -19.64 15.32 -3.85
N ALA A 111 -18.58 15.43 -4.67
CA ALA A 111 -17.47 14.48 -4.62
C ALA A 111 -16.80 14.48 -3.24
N GLU A 112 -16.77 15.63 -2.55
CA GLU A 112 -16.27 15.76 -1.19
C GLU A 112 -17.10 14.95 -0.20
N ASP A 113 -18.42 14.95 -0.31
CA ASP A 113 -19.29 14.16 0.56
C ASP A 113 -19.10 12.66 0.35
N LEU A 114 -18.93 12.22 -0.90
CA LEU A 114 -18.60 10.83 -1.20
C LEU A 114 -17.29 10.42 -0.53
N LEU A 115 -16.27 11.27 -0.58
CA LEU A 115 -14.96 10.98 0.02
C LEU A 115 -14.98 11.07 1.56
N ARG A 116 -15.82 11.90 2.14
CA ARG A 116 -16.02 11.95 3.60
C ARG A 116 -16.61 10.65 4.15
N GLN A 117 -17.51 10.03 3.43
CA GLN A 117 -18.10 8.73 3.82
C GLN A 117 -17.04 7.61 3.88
N VAL A 118 -15.93 7.77 3.17
CA VAL A 118 -14.80 6.82 3.18
C VAL A 118 -13.97 6.91 4.48
N GLN A 119 -14.01 8.04 5.18
CA GLN A 119 -13.18 8.31 6.36
C GLN A 119 -13.88 7.97 7.69
N GLN A 120 -15.13 7.57 7.67
CA GLN A 120 -15.91 7.15 8.84
C GLN A 120 -15.88 5.63 9.03
#